data_700bff5c47837ef5aad0183fe1af4bef
#
_entry.id   700bff5c47837ef5aad0183fe1af4bef
#
_cell.length_a   1.000
_cell.length_b   1.000
_cell.length_c   1.000
_cell.angle_alpha   90.00
_cell.angle_beta   90.00
_cell.angle_gamma   90.00
#
_symmetry.space_group_name_H-M   'P 1'
#
loop_
_entity.id
_entity.type
_entity.pdbx_description
1 polymer ?
#
loop_
_entity_poly.entity_id
_entity_poly.type
_entity_poly.pdbx_seq_one_letter_code
_entity_poly.pdbx_strand_id
1 'polypeptide(L)'
;NPLFKLIFYEKSYHKSLFIKEMANKFKLNSEIHRKNIFEQKNLKTDVIISRAFKPLPIIFQITKNNFKNFKYIILFLGKSGRKILYDAFETWKFDYEEKKSLTNNESIIVKISNLRKKNG
;
A
#
# COMPACT_ATOMS: atom_id res chain seq x y z
N ASN A 1 8.10 5.70 -16.25
CA ASN A 1 7.82 4.69 -17.26
C ASN A 1 6.42 4.85 -17.82
N PRO A 2 6.27 5.11 -19.15
CA PRO A 2 4.94 5.31 -19.73
C PRO A 2 4.04 4.09 -19.65
N LEU A 3 4.60 2.91 -19.35
CA LEU A 3 3.82 1.68 -19.21
C LEU A 3 3.14 1.57 -17.85
N PHE A 4 3.51 2.43 -16.89
CA PHE A 4 2.88 2.39 -15.57
C PHE A 4 1.85 3.49 -15.44
N LYS A 5 0.69 3.10 -14.93
CA LYS A 5 -0.34 4.04 -14.53
C LYS A 5 -0.52 3.95 -13.04
N LEU A 6 -0.45 5.08 -12.35
CA LEU A 6 -0.65 5.15 -10.91
C LEU A 6 -2.09 5.55 -10.62
N ILE A 7 -2.74 4.81 -9.74
CA ILE A 7 -4.10 5.13 -9.30
C ILE A 7 -4.04 5.38 -7.80
N PHE A 8 -4.46 6.58 -7.40
CA PHE A 8 -4.46 6.98 -6.00
C PHE A 8 -5.88 7.04 -5.47
N TYR A 9 -6.08 6.49 -4.28
CA TYR A 9 -7.35 6.61 -3.56
C TYR A 9 -7.11 7.45 -2.32
N GLU A 10 -7.73 8.62 -2.26
CA GLU A 10 -7.58 9.53 -1.15
C GLU A 10 -8.89 10.26 -0.90
N LYS A 11 -9.46 10.07 0.27
CA LYS A 11 -10.73 10.71 0.64
C LYS A 11 -10.59 12.19 0.91
N SER A 12 -9.47 12.62 1.47
CA SER A 12 -9.25 14.00 1.85
C SER A 12 -9.04 14.87 0.61
N TYR A 13 -9.80 15.95 0.52
CA TYR A 13 -9.66 16.92 -0.56
C TYR A 13 -8.26 17.53 -0.59
N HIS A 14 -7.77 17.95 0.56
CA HIS A 14 -6.45 18.58 0.65
C HIS A 14 -5.32 17.63 0.29
N LYS A 15 -5.39 16.40 0.77
CA LYS A 15 -4.37 15.41 0.44
C LYS A 15 -4.42 15.01 -1.04
N SER A 16 -5.62 14.96 -1.61
CA SER A 16 -5.75 14.63 -3.03
C SER A 16 -5.15 15.73 -3.92
N LEU A 17 -5.30 17.00 -3.51
CA LEU A 17 -4.66 18.10 -4.23
C LEU A 17 -3.15 18.01 -4.19
N PHE A 18 -2.59 17.65 -3.03
CA PHE A 18 -1.16 17.46 -2.88
C PHE A 18 -0.64 16.36 -3.80
N ILE A 19 -1.35 15.24 -3.84
CA ILE A 19 -0.98 14.11 -4.72
C ILE A 19 -1.05 14.55 -6.18
N LYS A 20 -2.08 15.29 -6.54
CA LYS A 20 -2.24 15.79 -7.92
C LYS A 20 -1.09 16.70 -8.31
N GLU A 21 -0.70 17.61 -7.42
CA GLU A 21 0.44 18.50 -7.65
C GLU A 21 1.72 17.70 -7.87
N MET A 22 1.97 16.72 -7.01
CA MET A 22 3.15 15.87 -7.13
C MET A 22 3.16 15.09 -8.44
N ALA A 23 2.01 14.53 -8.80
CA ALA A 23 1.89 13.75 -10.03
C ALA A 23 2.19 14.63 -11.26
N ASN A 24 1.66 15.86 -11.26
CA ASN A 24 1.93 16.80 -12.35
C ASN A 24 3.39 17.23 -12.39
N LYS A 25 3.97 17.50 -11.24
CA LYS A 25 5.35 17.96 -11.13
C LYS A 25 6.33 16.91 -11.65
N PHE A 26 6.10 15.65 -11.36
CA PHE A 26 6.96 14.56 -11.78
C PHE A 26 6.46 13.87 -13.07
N LYS A 27 5.45 14.44 -13.70
CA LYS A 27 4.89 13.93 -14.98
C LYS A 27 4.50 12.47 -14.89
N LEU A 28 3.84 12.11 -13.79
CA LEU A 28 3.37 10.74 -13.60
C LEU A 28 2.05 10.52 -14.32
N ASN A 29 1.93 9.37 -14.98
CA ASN A 29 0.65 8.93 -15.53
C ASN A 29 -0.22 8.43 -14.38
N SER A 30 -1.18 9.25 -13.94
CA SER A 30 -1.92 8.94 -12.72
C SER A 30 -3.38 9.33 -12.80
N GLU A 31 -4.18 8.65 -11.99
CA GLU A 31 -5.56 9.00 -11.69
C GLU A 31 -5.70 9.14 -10.18
N ILE A 32 -6.50 10.11 -9.75
CA ILE A 32 -6.74 10.32 -8.33
C ILE A 32 -8.24 10.21 -8.09
N HIS A 33 -8.61 9.26 -7.23
CA HIS A 33 -10.00 9.01 -6.87
C HIS A 33 -10.25 9.43 -5.43
N ARG A 34 -11.16 10.38 -5.24
CA ARG A 34 -11.58 10.79 -3.89
C ARG A 34 -12.66 9.85 -3.39
N LYS A 35 -12.28 8.59 -3.25
CA LYS A 35 -13.18 7.52 -2.84
C LYS A 35 -12.60 6.76 -1.68
N ASN A 36 -13.46 6.14 -0.91
CA ASN A 36 -13.05 5.27 0.16
C ASN A 36 -12.62 3.92 -0.42
N ILE A 37 -11.33 3.58 -0.27
CA ILE A 37 -10.81 2.34 -0.80
C ILE A 37 -11.54 1.11 -0.24
N PHE A 38 -12.08 1.19 0.98
CA PHE A 38 -12.82 0.09 1.60
C PHE A 38 -14.08 -0.29 0.82
N GLU A 39 -14.61 0.65 0.04
CA GLU A 39 -15.85 0.44 -0.72
C GLU A 39 -15.60 0.01 -2.16
N GLN A 40 -14.35 -0.04 -2.58
CA GLN A 40 -14.00 -0.41 -3.95
C GLN A 40 -13.79 -1.92 -4.06
N LYS A 41 -14.28 -2.50 -5.14
CA LYS A 41 -14.17 -3.95 -5.38
C LYS A 41 -13.70 -4.24 -6.78
N ASN A 42 -13.14 -5.42 -6.97
CA ASN A 42 -12.69 -5.90 -8.27
C ASN A 42 -11.65 -4.98 -8.92
N LEU A 43 -10.84 -4.34 -8.09
CA LEU A 43 -9.76 -3.48 -8.58
C LEU A 43 -8.64 -4.34 -9.16
N LYS A 44 -7.98 -3.81 -10.16
CA LYS A 44 -6.87 -4.50 -10.83
C LYS A 44 -5.62 -3.62 -10.77
N THR A 45 -4.53 -4.21 -10.32
CA THR A 45 -3.24 -3.54 -10.35
C THR A 45 -2.15 -4.60 -10.16
N ASP A 46 -0.93 -4.28 -10.57
CA ASP A 46 0.21 -5.17 -10.33
C ASP A 46 0.83 -4.88 -8.95
N VAL A 47 0.89 -3.64 -8.57
CA VAL A 47 1.57 -3.21 -7.35
C VAL A 47 0.66 -2.27 -6.56
N ILE A 48 0.55 -2.52 -5.27
CA ILE A 48 -0.18 -1.66 -4.35
C ILE A 48 0.85 -0.96 -3.47
N ILE A 49 0.76 0.36 -3.38
CA ILE A 49 1.64 1.15 -2.54
C ILE A 49 0.79 1.84 -1.50
N SER A 50 1.16 1.73 -0.24
CA SER A 50 0.38 2.31 0.84
C SER A 50 1.26 2.70 2.02
N ARG A 51 0.80 3.71 2.75
CA ARG A 51 1.26 3.96 4.11
C ARG A 51 0.46 3.03 5.03
N ALA A 52 1.04 2.72 6.19
CA ALA A 52 0.34 1.88 7.17
C ALA A 52 -0.66 2.72 7.95
N PHE A 53 -1.81 2.99 7.34
CA PHE A 53 -2.86 3.82 7.95
C PHE A 53 -3.79 3.03 8.87
N LYS A 54 -3.65 1.71 8.89
CA LYS A 54 -4.39 0.77 9.74
C LYS A 54 -3.46 -0.36 10.15
N PRO A 55 -3.79 -1.16 11.14
CA PRO A 55 -3.02 -2.38 11.42
C PRO A 55 -2.90 -3.26 10.18
N LEU A 56 -1.75 -3.90 9.99
CA LEU A 56 -1.50 -4.65 8.76
C LEU A 56 -2.53 -5.74 8.47
N PRO A 57 -3.03 -6.50 9.46
CA PRO A 57 -4.07 -7.49 9.15
C PRO A 57 -5.29 -6.89 8.47
N ILE A 58 -5.66 -5.66 8.83
CA ILE A 58 -6.79 -4.96 8.21
C ILE A 58 -6.42 -4.54 6.79
N ILE A 59 -5.23 -4.01 6.58
CA ILE A 59 -4.76 -3.62 5.25
C ILE A 59 -4.70 -4.85 4.34
N PHE A 60 -4.20 -5.96 4.83
CA PHE A 60 -4.13 -7.20 4.07
C PHE A 60 -5.52 -7.72 3.70
N GLN A 61 -6.47 -7.62 4.62
CA GLN A 61 -7.84 -8.03 4.36
C GLN A 61 -8.48 -7.17 3.27
N ILE A 62 -8.31 -5.85 3.34
CA ILE A 62 -8.81 -4.93 2.32
C ILE A 62 -8.19 -5.27 0.97
N THR A 63 -6.89 -5.49 0.95
CA THR A 63 -6.18 -5.79 -0.27
C THR A 63 -6.71 -7.06 -0.94
N LYS A 64 -6.87 -8.12 -0.17
CA LYS A 64 -7.36 -9.39 -0.71
C LYS A 64 -8.82 -9.30 -1.14
N ASN A 65 -9.62 -8.50 -0.45
CA ASN A 65 -11.04 -8.38 -0.78
C ASN A 65 -11.29 -7.46 -1.97
N ASN A 66 -10.53 -6.40 -2.11
CA ASN A 66 -10.83 -5.34 -3.07
C ASN A 66 -10.03 -5.43 -4.36
N PHE A 67 -8.88 -6.09 -4.32
CA PHE A 67 -8.04 -6.27 -5.51
C PHE A 67 -8.01 -7.72 -5.93
N LYS A 68 -8.15 -7.97 -7.22
CA LYS A 68 -8.07 -9.33 -7.75
C LYS A 68 -6.61 -9.76 -7.76
N ASN A 69 -5.89 -9.67 -8.74
CA ASN A 69 -4.54 -10.19 -8.84
C ASN A 69 -3.53 -9.04 -8.69
N PHE A 70 -2.73 -9.09 -7.66
CA PHE A 70 -1.61 -8.16 -7.52
C PHE A 70 -0.35 -8.98 -7.25
N LYS A 71 0.80 -8.42 -7.64
CA LYS A 71 2.08 -9.11 -7.46
C LYS A 71 2.65 -8.86 -6.08
N TYR A 72 2.64 -7.61 -5.62
CA TYR A 72 3.14 -7.28 -4.30
C TYR A 72 2.58 -5.96 -3.81
N ILE A 73 2.75 -5.76 -2.50
CA ILE A 73 2.37 -4.55 -1.80
C ILE A 73 3.65 -3.89 -1.29
N ILE A 74 3.77 -2.59 -1.50
CA ILE A 74 4.86 -1.82 -0.91
C ILE A 74 4.29 -0.96 0.19
N LEU A 75 4.78 -1.15 1.40
CA LEU A 75 4.30 -0.46 2.59
C LEU A 75 5.37 0.45 3.16
N PHE A 76 4.95 1.65 3.54
CA PHE A 76 5.80 2.58 4.26
C PHE A 76 5.41 2.52 5.73
N LEU A 77 6.30 1.98 6.56
CA LEU A 77 6.06 1.78 7.98
C LEU A 77 6.92 2.75 8.79
N GLY A 78 6.32 3.30 9.84
CA GLY A 78 7.02 4.23 10.71
C GLY A 78 7.82 3.52 11.78
N LYS A 79 8.00 4.21 12.91
CA LYS A 79 8.90 3.84 13.99
C LYS A 79 8.72 2.42 14.52
N SER A 80 7.49 1.93 14.62
CA SER A 80 7.19 0.60 15.13
C SER A 80 7.01 -0.44 14.02
N GLY A 81 7.55 -0.16 12.83
CA GLY A 81 7.28 -0.94 11.64
C GLY A 81 7.59 -2.43 11.77
N ARG A 82 8.72 -2.78 12.40
CA ARG A 82 9.11 -4.19 12.54
C ARG A 82 8.16 -4.94 13.45
N LYS A 83 7.73 -4.31 14.54
CA LYS A 83 6.77 -4.93 15.45
C LYS A 83 5.42 -5.13 14.73
N ILE A 84 4.99 -4.11 14.01
CA ILE A 84 3.75 -4.17 13.23
C ILE A 84 3.81 -5.31 12.21
N LEU A 85 4.95 -5.44 11.54
CA LEU A 85 5.17 -6.49 10.54
C LEU A 85 5.11 -7.87 11.18
N TYR A 86 5.81 -8.07 12.30
CA TYR A 86 5.85 -9.37 12.98
C TYR A 86 4.49 -9.75 13.56
N ASP A 87 3.75 -8.78 14.09
CA ASP A 87 2.41 -9.04 14.62
C ASP A 87 1.47 -9.58 13.54
N ALA A 88 1.66 -9.16 12.29
CA ALA A 88 0.84 -9.63 11.19
C ALA A 88 1.01 -11.12 10.91
N PHE A 89 2.15 -11.71 11.27
CA PHE A 89 2.38 -13.15 11.08
C PHE A 89 1.49 -14.03 11.95
N GLU A 90 0.80 -13.48 12.91
CA GLU A 90 -0.15 -14.26 13.71
C GLU A 90 -1.34 -14.74 12.88
N THR A 91 -1.75 -13.95 11.89
CA THR A 91 -2.95 -14.25 11.10
C THR A 91 -2.69 -14.36 9.59
N TRP A 92 -1.54 -13.96 9.12
CA TRP A 92 -1.21 -13.94 7.70
C TRP A 92 0.14 -14.60 7.44
N LYS A 93 0.28 -15.15 6.24
CA LYS A 93 1.55 -15.64 5.73
C LYS A 93 1.95 -14.81 4.52
N PHE A 94 3.21 -14.44 4.46
CA PHE A 94 3.71 -13.65 3.35
C PHE A 94 5.24 -13.67 3.33
N ASP A 95 5.79 -13.38 2.16
CA ASP A 95 7.22 -13.13 2.02
C ASP A 95 7.45 -11.62 2.07
N TYR A 96 8.57 -11.19 2.59
CA TYR A 96 8.85 -9.77 2.65
C TYR A 96 10.32 -9.44 2.48
N GLU A 97 10.57 -8.24 1.94
CA GLU A 97 11.89 -7.63 1.89
C GLU A 97 11.77 -6.27 2.54
N GLU A 98 12.70 -5.91 3.41
CA GLU A 98 12.65 -4.60 4.05
C GLU A 98 13.87 -3.78 3.69
N LYS A 99 13.66 -2.46 3.55
CA LYS A 99 14.72 -1.49 3.33
C LYS A 99 14.48 -0.30 4.24
N LYS A 100 15.57 0.30 4.71
CA LYS A 100 15.47 1.53 5.50
C LYS A 100 15.04 2.69 4.60
N SER A 101 14.23 3.58 5.15
CA SER A 101 13.88 4.81 4.46
C SER A 101 15.11 5.71 4.35
N LEU A 102 15.29 6.34 3.21
CA LEU A 102 16.40 7.27 3.01
C LEU A 102 16.21 8.57 3.80
N THR A 103 14.98 8.91 4.14
CA THR A 103 14.67 10.18 4.77
C THR A 103 14.49 10.09 6.28
N ASN A 104 14.35 8.89 6.83
CA ASN A 104 14.11 8.69 8.25
C ASN A 104 14.64 7.33 8.68
N ASN A 105 15.63 7.32 9.57
CA ASN A 105 16.27 6.08 10.02
C ASN A 105 15.34 5.15 10.79
N GLU A 106 14.24 5.67 11.32
CA GLU A 106 13.28 4.88 12.07
C GLU A 106 12.20 4.25 11.19
N SER A 107 12.11 4.69 9.94
CA SER A 107 11.10 4.18 9.02
C SER A 107 11.68 3.11 8.11
N ILE A 108 10.83 2.17 7.73
CA ILE A 108 11.22 1.12 6.80
C ILE A 108 10.23 1.04 5.65
N ILE A 109 10.71 0.57 4.52
CA ILE A 109 9.89 0.27 3.36
C ILE A 109 9.89 -1.24 3.21
N VAL A 110 8.70 -1.83 3.13
CA VAL A 110 8.55 -3.28 3.07
C VAL A 110 7.81 -3.67 1.80
N LYS A 111 8.41 -4.58 1.05
CA LYS A 111 7.78 -5.19 -0.11
C LYS A 111 7.23 -6.55 0.32
N ILE A 112 5.92 -6.74 0.17
CA ILE A 112 5.24 -7.96 0.58
C ILE A 112 4.74 -8.69 -0.66
N SER A 113 5.00 -9.99 -0.71
CA SER A 113 4.53 -10.86 -1.78
C SER A 113 4.00 -12.17 -1.21
N ASN A 114 3.30 -12.94 -2.04
CA ASN A 114 2.72 -14.22 -1.67
C ASN A 114 1.81 -14.12 -0.45
N LEU A 115 1.02 -13.06 -0.39
CA LEU A 115 0.14 -12.80 0.73
C LEU A 115 -1.03 -13.77 0.76
N ARG A 116 -1.19 -14.46 1.88
CA ARG A 116 -2.29 -15.40 2.09
C ARG A 116 -2.65 -15.47 3.55
N LYS A 117 -3.92 -15.71 3.81
CA LYS A 117 -4.38 -15.84 5.18
C LYS A 117 -3.85 -17.14 5.79
N LYS A 118 -3.41 -17.07 7.02
CA LYS A 118 -2.96 -18.24 7.75
C LYS A 118 -4.16 -19.15 7.94
N ASN A 119 -3.96 -20.43 7.69
CA ASN A 119 -5.06 -21.37 7.81
C ASN A 119 -5.66 -21.37 9.20
N GLY A 120 -6.90 -21.09 9.18
CA GLY A 120 -7.67 -21.36 10.38
C GLY A 120 -7.88 -22.85 10.50
#